data_41080d9acd3a757541b24654efeb9430
#
_entry.id   41080d9acd3a757541b24654efeb9430
#
_cell.length_a   1.000
_cell.length_b   1.000
_cell.length_c   1.000
_cell.angle_alpha   90.00
_cell.angle_beta   90.00
_cell.angle_gamma   90.00
#
_symmetry.space_group_name_H-M   'P 1'
#
loop_
_entity.id
_entity.type
_entity.pdbx_description
1 polymer ?
#
loop_
_entity_poly.entity_id
_entity_poly.type
_entity_poly.pdbx_seq_one_letter_code
_entity_poly.pdbx_strand_id
1 'polypeptide(L)'
;MVVMSSRERMLAALNRWQPDHVPCAVMIFGALKARCHSYAEFVECQVDLGLDAFVELPPRPPVVANDYYNLHGLPVSYDPRVVIEERIEKQPGENVPMMVKQYHTPGGVLCTRVRQTPDWRWGGHVPLFDDYLVPRTDKFLVTRPEDLEALPYLLAPLSDAEISAFRAEAAPALELAHRHGLLVAGGWGAAADIVAWLMGFENMIVLTAEQPEFMHELLALVAGWNQRRLEVLLDAGIDLYIKRIFYESTEFWSPRLYREFLQPILRADVALAHQAGALVGGMMTTGTLPLVDALAEAGLDAIIGVDPLVTDLAAIKRAVTGRIALWGGVNGYITVEQGTEAEVRAAVCQAIDTLAPGGGFVLSPVENVRDTSGHTWRNTLAMIDAWKKATARL
;
A
#
# COMPACT_ATOMS: atom_id res chain seq x y z
N MET A 1 31.39 9.61 12.95
CA MET A 1 30.39 9.51 11.87
C MET A 1 29.49 10.72 11.96
N VAL A 2 29.10 11.30 10.84
CA VAL A 2 28.09 12.38 10.81
C VAL A 2 26.74 11.72 11.19
N VAL A 3 26.03 12.29 12.14
CA VAL A 3 24.69 11.82 12.52
C VAL A 3 23.72 12.22 11.42
N MET A 4 23.08 11.23 10.81
CA MET A 4 22.07 11.45 9.77
C MET A 4 20.73 11.86 10.38
N SER A 5 19.99 12.73 9.71
CA SER A 5 18.56 12.92 9.97
C SER A 5 17.78 11.62 9.62
N SER A 6 16.54 11.48 10.09
CA SER A 6 15.70 10.34 9.75
C SER A 6 15.52 10.23 8.22
N ARG A 7 15.28 11.35 7.52
CA ARG A 7 15.14 11.38 6.06
C ARG A 7 16.41 10.88 5.36
N GLU A 8 17.60 11.41 5.75
CA GLU A 8 18.86 10.98 5.14
C GLU A 8 19.13 9.50 5.37
N ARG A 9 18.85 8.99 6.58
CA ARG A 9 19.01 7.57 6.94
C ARG A 9 18.09 6.67 6.14
N MET A 10 16.81 7.04 6.04
CA MET A 10 15.83 6.31 5.23
C MET A 10 16.22 6.31 3.75
N LEU A 11 16.59 7.45 3.19
CA LEU A 11 17.03 7.55 1.80
C LEU A 11 18.32 6.75 1.55
N ALA A 12 19.27 6.75 2.48
CA ALA A 12 20.48 5.92 2.38
C ALA A 12 20.11 4.44 2.30
N ALA A 13 19.25 3.95 3.20
CA ALA A 13 18.81 2.57 3.19
C ALA A 13 18.05 2.21 1.90
N LEU A 14 17.10 3.06 1.46
CA LEU A 14 16.33 2.83 0.23
C LEU A 14 17.21 2.86 -1.02
N ASN A 15 18.29 3.64 -1.03
CA ASN A 15 19.32 3.63 -2.08
C ASN A 15 20.34 2.51 -1.92
N ARG A 16 20.15 1.57 -1.01
CA ARG A 16 21.02 0.40 -0.75
C ARG A 16 22.41 0.78 -0.22
N TRP A 17 22.54 1.99 0.31
CA TRP A 17 23.74 2.44 1.01
C TRP A 17 23.69 2.06 2.49
N GLN A 18 24.87 2.07 3.14
CA GLN A 18 24.96 1.83 4.57
C GLN A 18 24.67 3.14 5.33
N PRO A 19 23.56 3.25 6.09
CA PRO A 19 23.30 4.41 6.92
C PRO A 19 24.14 4.37 8.20
N ASP A 20 24.08 5.44 9.02
CA ASP A 20 24.76 5.52 10.33
C ASP A 20 24.26 4.42 11.31
N HIS A 21 23.02 3.99 11.18
CA HIS A 21 22.45 2.78 11.79
C HIS A 21 21.26 2.29 10.97
N VAL A 22 20.81 1.05 11.21
CA VAL A 22 19.63 0.49 10.53
C VAL A 22 18.39 1.32 10.89
N PRO A 23 17.70 1.94 9.94
CA PRO A 23 16.46 2.66 10.25
C PRO A 23 15.35 1.72 10.69
N CYS A 24 14.48 2.23 11.58
CA CYS A 24 13.27 1.55 11.99
C CYS A 24 12.05 2.45 11.74
N ALA A 25 11.26 2.08 10.74
CA ALA A 25 10.08 2.83 10.34
C ALA A 25 8.87 1.91 10.25
N VAL A 26 7.87 2.12 11.10
CA VAL A 26 6.67 1.29 11.15
C VAL A 26 5.71 1.73 10.04
N MET A 27 5.49 0.83 9.07
CA MET A 27 4.70 1.17 7.86
C MET A 27 3.24 1.46 8.17
N ILE A 28 2.58 0.65 8.99
CA ILE A 28 1.21 0.84 9.42
C ILE A 28 1.14 0.64 10.95
N PHE A 29 0.91 1.72 11.68
CA PHE A 29 1.01 1.72 13.15
C PHE A 29 -0.33 2.08 13.81
N GLY A 30 -1.35 1.23 13.59
CA GLY A 30 -2.69 1.43 14.13
C GLY A 30 -2.77 1.53 15.64
N ALA A 31 -1.99 0.70 16.36
CA ALA A 31 -1.93 0.72 17.83
C ALA A 31 -1.42 2.05 18.41
N LEU A 32 -0.47 2.71 17.77
CA LEU A 32 -0.04 4.05 18.15
C LEU A 32 -1.04 5.11 17.70
N LYS A 33 -1.52 5.01 16.46
CA LYS A 33 -2.50 5.97 15.91
C LYS A 33 -3.77 6.07 16.77
N ALA A 34 -4.24 4.96 17.31
CA ALA A 34 -5.39 4.91 18.22
C ALA A 34 -5.16 5.61 19.57
N ARG A 35 -3.91 5.97 19.92
CA ARG A 35 -3.51 6.67 21.14
C ARG A 35 -3.31 8.18 20.92
N CYS A 36 -3.37 8.63 19.65
CA CYS A 36 -3.09 10.01 19.24
C CYS A 36 -4.37 10.71 18.82
N HIS A 37 -4.46 12.00 19.10
CA HIS A 37 -5.64 12.82 18.79
C HIS A 37 -5.53 13.53 17.43
N SER A 38 -4.32 13.57 16.86
CA SER A 38 -4.08 14.20 15.56
C SER A 38 -3.00 13.45 14.78
N TYR A 39 -2.93 13.75 13.47
CA TYR A 39 -1.87 13.21 12.62
C TYR A 39 -0.48 13.74 13.03
N ALA A 40 -0.39 15.01 13.42
CA ALA A 40 0.87 15.58 13.89
C ALA A 40 1.35 14.86 15.16
N GLU A 41 0.49 14.70 16.16
CA GLU A 41 0.79 13.95 17.38
C GLU A 41 1.23 12.51 17.07
N PHE A 42 0.58 11.84 16.12
CA PHE A 42 0.97 10.49 15.70
C PHE A 42 2.40 10.44 15.13
N VAL A 43 2.79 11.43 14.33
CA VAL A 43 4.16 11.53 13.79
C VAL A 43 5.14 11.88 14.91
N GLU A 44 4.83 12.88 15.73
CA GLU A 44 5.70 13.33 16.84
C GLU A 44 5.94 12.23 17.86
N CYS A 45 4.91 11.43 18.22
CA CYS A 45 5.06 10.27 19.08
C CYS A 45 6.06 9.23 18.52
N GLN A 46 6.10 9.03 17.22
CA GLN A 46 7.08 8.14 16.59
C GLN A 46 8.51 8.71 16.71
N VAL A 47 8.65 10.02 16.49
CA VAL A 47 9.92 10.74 16.68
C VAL A 47 10.40 10.62 18.14
N ASP A 48 9.50 10.82 19.12
CA ASP A 48 9.81 10.70 20.55
C ASP A 48 10.23 9.28 20.95
N LEU A 49 9.68 8.26 20.31
CA LEU A 49 10.13 6.87 20.45
C LEU A 49 11.51 6.63 19.80
N GLY A 50 12.01 7.58 19.04
CA GLY A 50 13.30 7.51 18.33
C GLY A 50 13.23 6.70 17.04
N LEU A 51 12.03 6.49 16.48
CA LEU A 51 11.83 5.81 15.22
C LEU A 51 12.16 6.73 14.03
N ASP A 52 12.50 6.14 12.91
CA ASP A 52 12.65 6.83 11.63
C ASP A 52 11.27 7.03 11.01
N ALA A 53 10.47 7.90 11.64
CA ALA A 53 9.14 8.22 11.18
C ALA A 53 9.16 8.82 9.77
N PHE A 54 8.07 8.69 9.06
CA PHE A 54 7.85 9.36 7.78
C PHE A 54 6.47 10.02 7.77
N VAL A 55 6.33 11.02 6.93
CA VAL A 55 5.05 11.68 6.67
C VAL A 55 4.45 11.10 5.39
N GLU A 56 3.18 10.77 5.44
CA GLU A 56 2.43 10.23 4.29
C GLU A 56 1.47 11.27 3.73
N LEU A 57 1.46 11.42 2.40
CA LEU A 57 0.57 12.33 1.68
C LEU A 57 -0.46 11.57 0.84
N PRO A 58 -1.74 11.98 0.90
CA PRO A 58 -2.31 12.93 1.88
C PRO A 58 -2.23 12.37 3.30
N PRO A 59 -2.17 13.24 4.32
CA PRO A 59 -2.29 12.79 5.71
C PRO A 59 -3.60 12.03 5.83
N ARG A 60 -3.57 10.83 6.39
CA ARG A 60 -4.77 9.98 6.45
C ARG A 60 -5.85 10.67 7.28
N PRO A 61 -6.99 11.04 6.70
CA PRO A 61 -8.11 11.55 7.47
C PRO A 61 -8.61 10.47 8.44
N PRO A 62 -9.30 10.84 9.53
CA PRO A 62 -10.06 9.89 10.31
C PRO A 62 -10.97 9.10 9.39
N VAL A 63 -11.18 7.82 9.70
CA VAL A 63 -11.94 6.87 8.88
C VAL A 63 -13.31 7.43 8.56
N VAL A 64 -13.47 7.92 7.35
CA VAL A 64 -14.76 8.28 6.77
C VAL A 64 -15.07 7.23 5.71
N ALA A 65 -16.31 6.73 5.69
CA ALA A 65 -16.74 5.84 4.61
C ALA A 65 -16.66 6.60 3.28
N ASN A 66 -15.81 6.13 2.38
CA ASN A 66 -15.64 6.69 1.04
C ASN A 66 -15.28 5.58 0.05
N ASP A 67 -15.36 5.88 -1.23
CA ASP A 67 -15.18 4.90 -2.29
C ASP A 67 -13.72 4.42 -2.47
N TYR A 68 -12.76 5.00 -1.76
CA TYR A 68 -11.33 4.67 -1.89
C TYR A 68 -10.67 4.22 -0.59
N TYR A 69 -11.44 3.73 0.37
CA TYR A 69 -10.96 3.45 1.73
C TYR A 69 -9.69 2.57 1.77
N ASN A 70 -9.62 1.49 1.00
CA ASN A 70 -8.43 0.63 0.97
C ASN A 70 -7.34 1.11 0.00
N LEU A 71 -7.65 2.04 -0.87
CA LEU A 71 -6.66 2.57 -1.79
C LEU A 71 -5.64 3.45 -1.07
N HIS A 72 -6.07 4.14 0.00
CA HIS A 72 -5.29 5.21 0.65
C HIS A 72 -4.80 6.25 -0.38
N GLY A 73 -4.27 7.34 0.03
CA GLY A 73 -3.80 8.34 -0.94
C GLY A 73 -4.90 9.30 -1.42
N LEU A 74 -4.79 9.78 -2.65
CA LEU A 74 -5.68 10.80 -3.20
C LEU A 74 -7.12 10.28 -3.37
N PRO A 75 -8.16 11.15 -3.29
CA PRO A 75 -9.54 10.74 -3.45
C PRO A 75 -9.84 10.17 -4.84
N VAL A 76 -10.89 9.37 -4.94
CA VAL A 76 -11.47 8.96 -6.22
C VAL A 76 -12.40 10.07 -6.68
N SER A 77 -12.24 10.51 -7.92
CA SER A 77 -13.11 11.49 -8.55
C SER A 77 -13.94 10.81 -9.63
N TYR A 78 -15.20 11.15 -9.65
CA TYR A 78 -16.12 10.75 -10.72
C TYR A 78 -16.33 11.90 -11.70
N ASP A 79 -16.57 11.55 -12.96
CA ASP A 79 -17.09 12.53 -13.93
C ASP A 79 -18.41 13.11 -13.40
N PRO A 80 -18.64 14.43 -13.45
CA PRO A 80 -19.85 15.06 -12.93
C PRO A 80 -21.17 14.54 -13.53
N ARG A 81 -21.11 13.85 -14.67
CA ARG A 81 -22.27 13.23 -15.32
C ARG A 81 -22.63 11.85 -14.74
N VAL A 82 -21.83 11.30 -13.84
CA VAL A 82 -22.14 10.02 -13.18
C VAL A 82 -23.24 10.21 -12.16
N VAL A 83 -24.29 9.41 -12.29
CA VAL A 83 -25.36 9.32 -11.30
C VAL A 83 -25.25 7.98 -10.58
N ILE A 84 -25.20 8.02 -9.25
CA ILE A 84 -25.03 6.82 -8.43
C ILE A 84 -26.36 6.49 -7.75
N GLU A 85 -26.77 5.25 -7.87
CA GLU A 85 -27.95 4.70 -7.18
C GLU A 85 -27.52 3.52 -6.29
N GLU A 86 -27.89 3.57 -5.01
CA GLU A 86 -27.68 2.47 -4.07
C GLU A 86 -29.02 2.04 -3.48
N ARG A 87 -29.24 0.72 -3.41
CA ARG A 87 -30.43 0.15 -2.79
C ARG A 87 -30.13 -1.18 -2.12
N ILE A 88 -30.92 -1.54 -1.14
CA ILE A 88 -30.84 -2.83 -0.43
C ILE A 88 -32.05 -3.66 -0.88
N GLU A 89 -31.77 -4.87 -1.36
CA GLU A 89 -32.76 -5.84 -1.80
C GLU A 89 -32.77 -7.05 -0.88
N LYS A 90 -33.95 -7.52 -0.48
CA LYS A 90 -34.13 -8.80 0.19
C LYS A 90 -34.54 -9.83 -0.86
N GLN A 91 -33.71 -10.83 -1.09
CA GLN A 91 -34.06 -11.91 -2.00
C GLN A 91 -34.71 -13.07 -1.23
N PRO A 92 -35.80 -13.66 -1.75
CA PRO A 92 -36.40 -14.85 -1.16
C PRO A 92 -35.40 -16.00 -1.13
N GLY A 93 -35.19 -16.59 0.08
CA GLY A 93 -34.25 -17.71 0.26
C GLY A 93 -32.80 -17.31 0.62
N GLU A 94 -32.45 -16.04 0.55
CA GLU A 94 -31.14 -15.54 1.00
C GLU A 94 -31.17 -15.15 2.47
N ASN A 95 -30.11 -15.54 3.21
CA ASN A 95 -30.00 -15.24 4.65
C ASN A 95 -29.54 -13.82 4.95
N VAL A 96 -29.00 -13.11 3.96
CA VAL A 96 -28.48 -11.74 4.09
C VAL A 96 -29.02 -10.86 2.96
N PRO A 97 -29.21 -9.56 3.21
CA PRO A 97 -29.63 -8.63 2.18
C PRO A 97 -28.54 -8.47 1.09
N MET A 98 -28.97 -8.13 -0.11
CA MET A 98 -28.10 -7.76 -1.22
C MET A 98 -28.08 -6.24 -1.35
N MET A 99 -26.91 -5.64 -1.31
CA MET A 99 -26.71 -4.25 -1.68
C MET A 99 -26.43 -4.18 -3.18
N VAL A 100 -27.15 -3.32 -3.89
CA VAL A 100 -26.98 -3.08 -5.32
C VAL A 100 -26.56 -1.65 -5.52
N LYS A 101 -25.43 -1.45 -6.18
CA LYS A 101 -24.95 -0.12 -6.58
C LYS A 101 -24.85 -0.03 -8.09
N GLN A 102 -25.44 1.02 -8.65
CA GLN A 102 -25.41 1.31 -10.08
C GLN A 102 -24.77 2.67 -10.32
N TYR A 103 -23.92 2.70 -11.33
CA TYR A 103 -23.29 3.91 -11.84
C TYR A 103 -23.80 4.16 -13.25
N HIS A 104 -24.66 5.14 -13.40
CA HIS A 104 -25.16 5.59 -14.69
C HIS A 104 -24.17 6.60 -15.27
N THR A 105 -23.57 6.26 -16.39
CA THR A 105 -22.55 7.08 -17.06
C THR A 105 -22.93 7.32 -18.53
N PRO A 106 -22.35 8.31 -19.21
CA PRO A 106 -22.52 8.46 -20.66
C PRO A 106 -22.03 7.26 -21.49
N GLY A 107 -21.10 6.45 -20.95
CA GLY A 107 -20.58 5.23 -21.60
C GLY A 107 -21.40 3.98 -21.28
N GLY A 108 -22.46 4.07 -20.46
CA GLY A 108 -23.28 2.92 -20.07
C GLY A 108 -23.52 2.85 -18.56
N VAL A 109 -24.08 1.72 -18.13
CA VAL A 109 -24.41 1.47 -16.71
C VAL A 109 -23.55 0.36 -16.16
N LEU A 110 -22.74 0.66 -15.17
CA LEU A 110 -22.02 -0.34 -14.37
C LEU A 110 -22.84 -0.69 -13.13
N CYS A 111 -22.85 -1.97 -12.76
CA CYS A 111 -23.65 -2.44 -11.63
C CYS A 111 -22.89 -3.50 -10.83
N THR A 112 -22.77 -3.31 -9.54
CA THR A 112 -22.27 -4.32 -8.62
C THR A 112 -23.34 -4.76 -7.62
N ARG A 113 -23.25 -6.02 -7.17
CA ARG A 113 -24.12 -6.61 -6.14
C ARG A 113 -23.27 -7.24 -5.06
N VAL A 114 -23.50 -6.85 -3.82
CA VAL A 114 -22.67 -7.26 -2.68
C VAL A 114 -23.56 -7.77 -1.53
N ARG A 115 -23.21 -8.90 -0.94
CA ARG A 115 -23.89 -9.44 0.25
C ARG A 115 -23.58 -8.57 1.47
N GLN A 116 -24.61 -8.06 2.12
CA GLN A 116 -24.49 -7.32 3.38
C GLN A 116 -24.36 -8.32 4.54
N THR A 117 -23.18 -8.90 4.67
CA THR A 117 -22.89 -9.86 5.76
C THR A 117 -22.87 -9.15 7.13
N PRO A 118 -23.02 -9.88 8.26
CA PRO A 118 -23.02 -9.26 9.61
C PRO A 118 -21.76 -8.46 9.96
N ASP A 119 -20.63 -8.78 9.34
CA ASP A 119 -19.35 -8.08 9.50
C ASP A 119 -19.13 -6.96 8.46
N TRP A 120 -20.15 -6.63 7.65
CA TRP A 120 -20.10 -5.52 6.71
C TRP A 120 -20.07 -4.18 7.45
N ARG A 121 -18.99 -3.41 7.27
CA ARG A 121 -18.70 -2.21 8.04
C ARG A 121 -19.18 -0.89 7.43
N TRP A 122 -19.68 -0.94 6.20
CA TRP A 122 -20.03 0.27 5.43
C TRP A 122 -21.52 0.63 5.52
N GLY A 123 -22.29 -0.02 6.39
CA GLY A 123 -23.73 0.23 6.51
C GLY A 123 -24.49 -0.12 5.23
N GLY A 124 -25.15 0.85 4.61
CA GLY A 124 -25.85 0.69 3.34
C GLY A 124 -25.03 1.07 2.11
N HIS A 125 -23.76 1.44 2.29
CA HIS A 125 -22.89 1.91 1.22
C HIS A 125 -21.99 0.79 0.69
N VAL A 126 -21.73 0.78 -0.63
CA VAL A 126 -20.78 -0.10 -1.31
C VAL A 126 -19.61 0.74 -1.83
N PRO A 127 -18.40 0.64 -1.23
CA PRO A 127 -17.24 1.37 -1.74
C PRO A 127 -16.85 0.86 -3.14
N LEU A 128 -16.15 1.71 -3.93
CA LEU A 128 -15.64 1.30 -5.23
C LEU A 128 -14.43 0.35 -5.08
N PHE A 129 -13.56 0.62 -4.12
CA PHE A 129 -12.31 -0.11 -3.89
C PHE A 129 -12.18 -0.53 -2.43
N ASP A 130 -12.35 -1.82 -2.14
CA ASP A 130 -12.17 -2.39 -0.81
C ASP A 130 -11.94 -3.91 -0.87
N ASP A 131 -11.04 -4.43 -0.03
CA ASP A 131 -10.78 -5.87 0.08
C ASP A 131 -12.01 -6.65 0.56
N TYR A 132 -12.92 -6.01 1.31
CA TYR A 132 -14.18 -6.61 1.75
C TYR A 132 -15.17 -6.91 0.61
N LEU A 133 -14.98 -6.28 -0.55
CA LEU A 133 -15.83 -6.52 -1.73
C LEU A 133 -15.64 -7.93 -2.26
N VAL A 134 -14.40 -8.36 -2.50
CA VAL A 134 -14.11 -9.57 -3.26
C VAL A 134 -14.84 -10.80 -2.73
N PRO A 135 -14.79 -11.15 -1.42
CA PRO A 135 -15.46 -12.35 -0.93
C PRO A 135 -17.00 -12.20 -0.81
N ARG A 136 -17.55 -11.00 -0.97
CA ARG A 136 -18.98 -10.71 -0.77
C ARG A 136 -19.71 -10.37 -2.03
N THR A 137 -18.98 -10.07 -3.09
CA THR A 137 -19.57 -9.66 -4.37
C THR A 137 -20.15 -10.86 -5.10
N ASP A 138 -21.42 -10.74 -5.45
CA ASP A 138 -22.17 -11.69 -6.28
C ASP A 138 -22.12 -11.30 -7.75
N LYS A 139 -22.12 -9.99 -8.04
CA LYS A 139 -21.90 -9.43 -9.37
C LYS A 139 -20.83 -8.36 -9.28
N PHE A 140 -19.70 -8.58 -9.93
CA PHE A 140 -18.63 -7.60 -10.03
C PHE A 140 -18.98 -6.45 -10.99
N LEU A 141 -18.30 -5.33 -10.81
CA LEU A 141 -18.57 -4.09 -11.55
C LEU A 141 -18.16 -4.20 -13.02
N VAL A 142 -17.01 -4.84 -13.29
CA VAL A 142 -16.45 -5.04 -14.63
C VAL A 142 -16.39 -6.53 -14.90
N THR A 143 -17.06 -7.00 -15.96
CA THR A 143 -17.16 -8.44 -16.26
C THR A 143 -16.98 -8.74 -17.75
N ARG A 144 -16.95 -7.72 -18.61
CA ARG A 144 -16.89 -7.85 -20.08
C ARG A 144 -16.27 -6.60 -20.71
N PRO A 145 -15.79 -6.70 -21.96
CA PRO A 145 -15.13 -5.57 -22.66
C PRO A 145 -15.99 -4.30 -22.73
N GLU A 146 -17.31 -4.42 -22.93
CA GLU A 146 -18.21 -3.27 -23.06
C GLU A 146 -18.27 -2.41 -21.78
N ASP A 147 -17.97 -3.01 -20.60
CA ASP A 147 -17.95 -2.29 -19.34
C ASP A 147 -16.81 -1.24 -19.29
N LEU A 148 -15.78 -1.40 -20.15
CA LEU A 148 -14.67 -0.44 -20.27
C LEU A 148 -15.08 0.91 -20.83
N GLU A 149 -16.20 1.00 -21.57
CA GLU A 149 -16.72 2.29 -22.08
C GLU A 149 -17.21 3.20 -20.96
N ALA A 150 -17.71 2.61 -19.86
CA ALA A 150 -18.24 3.33 -18.70
C ALA A 150 -17.17 3.58 -17.61
N LEU A 151 -16.15 2.72 -17.51
CA LEU A 151 -15.15 2.76 -16.43
C LEU A 151 -14.38 4.08 -16.36
N PRO A 152 -13.96 4.77 -17.44
CA PRO A 152 -13.24 6.04 -17.37
C PRO A 152 -14.00 7.16 -16.65
N TYR A 153 -15.34 7.10 -16.61
CA TYR A 153 -16.15 8.06 -15.85
C TYR A 153 -16.06 7.87 -14.35
N LEU A 154 -15.73 6.66 -13.90
CA LEU A 154 -15.48 6.35 -12.49
C LEU A 154 -14.01 6.58 -12.08
N LEU A 155 -13.13 6.65 -13.06
CA LEU A 155 -11.70 6.89 -12.93
C LEU A 155 -11.32 8.27 -13.52
N ALA A 156 -12.12 9.29 -13.21
CA ALA A 156 -11.88 10.64 -13.70
C ALA A 156 -10.58 11.23 -13.12
N PRO A 157 -9.90 12.11 -13.84
CA PRO A 157 -8.79 12.87 -13.30
C PRO A 157 -9.29 13.79 -12.17
N LEU A 158 -8.40 14.07 -11.20
CA LEU A 158 -8.69 15.07 -10.17
C LEU A 158 -8.91 16.43 -10.81
N SER A 159 -9.91 17.16 -10.33
CA SER A 159 -10.15 18.55 -10.71
C SER A 159 -9.10 19.49 -10.06
N ASP A 160 -8.93 20.67 -10.62
CA ASP A 160 -8.05 21.71 -10.04
C ASP A 160 -8.44 22.07 -8.60
N ALA A 161 -9.73 22.02 -8.27
CA ALA A 161 -10.23 22.25 -6.93
C ALA A 161 -9.81 21.14 -5.96
N GLU A 162 -9.88 19.87 -6.38
CA GLU A 162 -9.43 18.73 -5.56
C GLU A 162 -7.91 18.73 -5.39
N ILE A 163 -7.16 19.06 -6.43
CA ILE A 163 -5.69 19.23 -6.34
C ILE A 163 -5.33 20.36 -5.38
N SER A 164 -6.05 21.49 -5.46
CA SER A 164 -5.83 22.63 -4.55
C SER A 164 -6.18 22.28 -3.11
N ALA A 165 -7.26 21.55 -2.88
CA ALA A 165 -7.64 21.06 -1.55
C ALA A 165 -6.58 20.10 -0.99
N PHE A 166 -6.11 19.15 -1.81
CA PHE A 166 -5.02 18.25 -1.44
C PHE A 166 -3.75 19.01 -1.04
N ARG A 167 -3.33 20.02 -1.83
CA ARG A 167 -2.13 20.82 -1.52
C ARG A 167 -2.29 21.57 -0.19
N ALA A 168 -3.46 22.11 0.09
CA ALA A 168 -3.76 22.78 1.35
C ALA A 168 -3.70 21.81 2.55
N GLU A 169 -4.21 20.60 2.39
CA GLU A 169 -4.16 19.55 3.40
C GLU A 169 -2.73 19.00 3.60
N ALA A 170 -1.95 18.90 2.55
CA ALA A 170 -0.59 18.40 2.60
C ALA A 170 0.39 19.40 3.27
N ALA A 171 0.17 20.71 3.16
CA ALA A 171 1.09 21.72 3.62
C ALA A 171 1.52 21.59 5.10
N PRO A 172 0.62 21.42 6.09
CA PRO A 172 1.02 21.20 7.49
C PRO A 172 1.86 19.94 7.70
N ALA A 173 1.58 18.88 6.94
CA ALA A 173 2.32 17.62 7.01
C ALA A 173 3.74 17.76 6.43
N LEU A 174 3.89 18.51 5.34
CA LEU A 174 5.19 18.86 4.76
C LEU A 174 6.02 19.73 5.71
N GLU A 175 5.41 20.71 6.38
CA GLU A 175 6.08 21.50 7.41
C GLU A 175 6.56 20.62 8.58
N LEU A 176 5.75 19.66 9.01
CA LEU A 176 6.10 18.71 10.05
C LEU A 176 7.29 17.85 9.62
N ALA A 177 7.27 17.32 8.39
CA ALA A 177 8.38 16.55 7.83
C ALA A 177 9.67 17.36 7.78
N HIS A 178 9.60 18.60 7.31
CA HIS A 178 10.76 19.51 7.25
C HIS A 178 11.33 19.81 8.65
N ARG A 179 10.46 20.11 9.62
CA ARG A 179 10.84 20.44 11.01
C ARG A 179 11.63 19.31 11.67
N HIS A 180 11.22 18.07 11.45
CA HIS A 180 11.83 16.90 12.08
C HIS A 180 12.81 16.15 11.16
N GLY A 181 13.06 16.64 9.94
CA GLY A 181 13.95 15.97 8.98
C GLY A 181 13.47 14.56 8.62
N LEU A 182 12.17 14.42 8.30
CA LEU A 182 11.52 13.15 8.00
C LEU A 182 11.37 12.94 6.49
N LEU A 183 11.32 11.68 6.08
CA LEU A 183 10.98 11.28 4.71
C LEU A 183 9.50 11.59 4.43
N VAL A 184 9.21 12.07 3.22
CA VAL A 184 7.85 12.28 2.74
C VAL A 184 7.49 11.15 1.77
N ALA A 185 6.51 10.34 2.14
CA ALA A 185 5.97 9.30 1.29
C ALA A 185 4.59 9.69 0.75
N GLY A 186 4.21 9.12 -0.35
CA GLY A 186 2.87 9.31 -0.91
C GLY A 186 2.46 8.13 -1.78
N GLY A 187 1.20 8.05 -2.07
CA GLY A 187 0.73 7.06 -3.02
C GLY A 187 -0.40 6.20 -2.50
N TRP A 188 -0.16 4.95 -2.52
CA TRP A 188 -0.94 3.73 -2.52
C TRP A 188 -1.66 3.50 -3.85
N GLY A 189 -1.05 3.90 -4.98
CA GLY A 189 -1.51 3.48 -6.29
C GLY A 189 -1.42 1.96 -6.44
N ALA A 190 -2.32 1.38 -7.21
CA ALA A 190 -2.40 -0.05 -7.43
C ALA A 190 -2.82 -0.37 -8.86
N ALA A 191 -2.46 -1.55 -9.37
CA ALA A 191 -2.93 -2.02 -10.66
C ALA A 191 -3.78 -3.29 -10.50
N ALA A 192 -3.18 -4.47 -10.32
CA ALA A 192 -3.92 -5.71 -10.16
C ALA A 192 -4.85 -5.73 -8.93
N ASP A 193 -4.50 -5.03 -7.85
CA ASP A 193 -5.39 -4.89 -6.69
C ASP A 193 -6.71 -4.19 -7.07
N ILE A 194 -6.66 -3.11 -7.85
CA ILE A 194 -7.87 -2.44 -8.35
C ILE A 194 -8.65 -3.35 -9.29
N VAL A 195 -7.97 -4.05 -10.20
CA VAL A 195 -8.62 -5.00 -11.11
C VAL A 195 -9.33 -6.11 -10.33
N ALA A 196 -8.69 -6.65 -9.27
CA ALA A 196 -9.30 -7.65 -8.41
C ALA A 196 -10.56 -7.13 -7.68
N TRP A 197 -10.59 -5.86 -7.26
CA TRP A 197 -11.78 -5.25 -6.67
C TRP A 197 -12.89 -5.03 -7.70
N LEU A 198 -12.54 -4.68 -8.94
CA LEU A 198 -13.51 -4.42 -10.01
C LEU A 198 -14.14 -5.68 -10.59
N MET A 199 -13.38 -6.79 -10.70
CA MET A 199 -13.84 -7.98 -11.43
C MET A 199 -13.71 -9.30 -10.65
N GLY A 200 -13.11 -9.32 -9.46
CA GLY A 200 -12.84 -10.52 -8.66
C GLY A 200 -11.61 -11.29 -9.11
N PHE A 201 -11.04 -12.09 -8.21
CA PHE A 201 -9.80 -12.85 -8.50
C PHE A 201 -10.02 -13.92 -9.57
N GLU A 202 -11.14 -14.66 -9.50
CA GLU A 202 -11.42 -15.72 -10.47
C GLU A 202 -11.50 -15.16 -11.89
N ASN A 203 -12.30 -14.11 -12.10
CA ASN A 203 -12.39 -13.45 -13.40
C ASN A 203 -11.05 -12.85 -13.86
N MET A 204 -10.31 -12.24 -12.95
CA MET A 204 -8.98 -11.68 -13.26
C MET A 204 -8.04 -12.77 -13.80
N ILE A 205 -7.99 -13.93 -13.16
CA ILE A 205 -7.12 -15.04 -13.59
C ILE A 205 -7.62 -15.66 -14.90
N VAL A 206 -8.91 -15.98 -14.99
CA VAL A 206 -9.51 -16.64 -16.16
C VAL A 206 -9.43 -15.73 -17.40
N LEU A 207 -9.83 -14.46 -17.26
CA LEU A 207 -9.85 -13.54 -18.39
C LEU A 207 -8.45 -13.10 -18.83
N THR A 208 -7.46 -13.13 -17.95
CA THR A 208 -6.04 -12.95 -18.34
C THR A 208 -5.61 -14.03 -19.35
N ALA A 209 -6.12 -15.25 -19.23
CA ALA A 209 -5.81 -16.34 -20.14
C ALA A 209 -6.71 -16.40 -21.39
N GLU A 210 -8.00 -16.11 -21.23
CA GLU A 210 -9.00 -16.26 -22.28
C GLU A 210 -9.20 -14.99 -23.12
N GLN A 211 -9.00 -13.81 -22.55
CA GLN A 211 -9.22 -12.50 -23.18
C GLN A 211 -8.07 -11.54 -22.83
N PRO A 212 -6.82 -11.82 -23.22
CA PRO A 212 -5.65 -11.03 -22.83
C PRO A 212 -5.74 -9.56 -23.30
N GLU A 213 -6.34 -9.28 -24.45
CA GLU A 213 -6.52 -7.92 -24.96
C GLU A 213 -7.41 -7.10 -24.01
N PHE A 214 -8.53 -7.67 -23.55
CA PHE A 214 -9.40 -7.02 -22.56
C PHE A 214 -8.66 -6.71 -21.26
N MET A 215 -7.84 -7.65 -20.79
CA MET A 215 -7.04 -7.43 -19.59
C MET A 215 -5.97 -6.35 -19.77
N HIS A 216 -5.34 -6.29 -20.94
CA HIS A 216 -4.41 -5.20 -21.26
C HIS A 216 -5.11 -3.84 -21.28
N GLU A 217 -6.30 -3.73 -21.87
CA GLU A 217 -7.08 -2.50 -21.91
C GLU A 217 -7.52 -2.05 -20.51
N LEU A 218 -8.05 -2.98 -19.69
CA LEU A 218 -8.45 -2.68 -18.32
C LEU A 218 -7.26 -2.22 -17.46
N LEU A 219 -6.16 -2.94 -17.52
CA LEU A 219 -4.93 -2.56 -16.81
C LEU A 219 -4.38 -1.22 -17.29
N ALA A 220 -4.43 -0.92 -18.57
CA ALA A 220 -3.99 0.36 -19.12
C ALA A 220 -4.85 1.53 -18.63
N LEU A 221 -6.18 1.36 -18.54
CA LEU A 221 -7.08 2.37 -17.96
C LEU A 221 -6.75 2.65 -16.50
N VAL A 222 -6.59 1.60 -15.69
CA VAL A 222 -6.24 1.72 -14.28
C VAL A 222 -4.85 2.35 -14.10
N ALA A 223 -3.86 1.91 -14.88
CA ALA A 223 -2.50 2.46 -14.83
C ALA A 223 -2.47 3.95 -15.19
N GLY A 224 -3.12 4.33 -16.30
CA GLY A 224 -3.20 5.74 -16.72
C GLY A 224 -3.88 6.63 -15.67
N TRP A 225 -4.91 6.13 -14.99
CA TRP A 225 -5.53 6.84 -13.87
C TRP A 225 -4.58 7.01 -12.68
N ASN A 226 -3.87 5.94 -12.27
CA ASN A 226 -2.89 6.00 -11.19
C ASN A 226 -1.71 6.92 -11.50
N GLN A 227 -1.22 6.95 -12.75
CA GLN A 227 -0.12 7.81 -13.16
C GLN A 227 -0.47 9.30 -13.02
N ARG A 228 -1.67 9.71 -13.42
CA ARG A 228 -2.13 11.10 -13.19
C ARG A 228 -2.19 11.47 -11.71
N ARG A 229 -2.51 10.53 -10.83
CA ARG A 229 -2.50 10.70 -9.38
C ARG A 229 -1.08 10.75 -8.83
N LEU A 230 -0.18 9.94 -9.37
CA LEU A 230 1.24 9.96 -9.06
C LEU A 230 1.86 11.33 -9.41
N GLU A 231 1.56 11.90 -10.58
CA GLU A 231 2.01 13.24 -10.96
C GLU A 231 1.65 14.30 -9.91
N VAL A 232 0.42 14.29 -9.39
CA VAL A 232 -0.02 15.21 -8.33
C VAL A 232 0.79 15.06 -7.04
N LEU A 233 1.15 13.83 -6.68
CA LEU A 233 1.98 13.55 -5.50
C LEU A 233 3.44 13.98 -5.72
N LEU A 234 3.99 13.74 -6.91
CA LEU A 234 5.35 14.16 -7.26
C LEU A 234 5.48 15.67 -7.26
N ASP A 235 4.47 16.39 -7.76
CA ASP A 235 4.40 17.85 -7.69
C ASP A 235 4.36 18.39 -6.25
N ALA A 236 3.88 17.58 -5.30
CA ALA A 236 3.93 17.92 -3.87
C ALA A 236 5.30 17.66 -3.23
N GLY A 237 6.23 17.03 -3.94
CA GLY A 237 7.62 16.83 -3.48
C GLY A 237 7.80 15.61 -2.58
N ILE A 238 7.14 14.49 -2.87
CA ILE A 238 7.39 13.24 -2.15
C ILE A 238 8.79 12.69 -2.44
N ASP A 239 9.40 12.05 -1.45
CA ASP A 239 10.68 11.31 -1.57
C ASP A 239 10.46 9.87 -2.02
N LEU A 240 9.31 9.28 -1.66
CA LEU A 240 8.98 7.88 -1.87
C LEU A 240 7.54 7.72 -2.34
N TYR A 241 7.35 7.13 -3.52
CA TYR A 241 6.05 6.64 -3.95
C TYR A 241 5.83 5.23 -3.45
N ILE A 242 4.75 5.00 -2.68
CA ILE A 242 4.36 3.67 -2.22
C ILE A 242 3.33 3.12 -3.20
N LYS A 243 3.67 2.00 -3.85
CA LYS A 243 2.76 1.27 -4.72
C LYS A 243 2.26 0.02 -4.02
N ARG A 244 0.95 -0.15 -3.98
CA ARG A 244 0.30 -1.36 -3.49
C ARG A 244 0.36 -2.41 -4.60
N ILE A 245 0.99 -3.54 -4.32
CA ILE A 245 1.17 -4.66 -5.26
C ILE A 245 0.91 -6.01 -4.56
N PHE A 246 -0.03 -6.04 -3.61
CA PHE A 246 -0.35 -7.27 -2.85
C PHE A 246 -0.85 -8.39 -3.77
N TYR A 247 -1.72 -8.04 -4.72
CA TYR A 247 -2.29 -9.00 -5.67
C TYR A 247 -1.51 -9.09 -6.98
N GLU A 248 -0.26 -8.59 -7.00
CA GLU A 248 0.70 -8.73 -8.10
C GLU A 248 1.74 -9.84 -7.84
N SER A 249 1.59 -10.60 -6.75
CA SER A 249 2.52 -11.66 -6.32
C SER A 249 2.34 -12.96 -7.12
N THR A 250 3.26 -13.92 -6.93
CA THR A 250 3.16 -15.24 -7.56
C THR A 250 2.02 -16.12 -7.03
N GLU A 251 1.28 -15.65 -6.04
CA GLU A 251 0.01 -16.26 -5.64
C GLU A 251 -1.08 -16.13 -6.73
N PHE A 252 -1.00 -15.09 -7.57
CA PHE A 252 -1.95 -14.76 -8.63
C PHE A 252 -1.35 -14.79 -10.03
N TRP A 253 -0.07 -14.44 -10.18
CA TRP A 253 0.59 -14.24 -11.47
C TRP A 253 1.83 -15.11 -11.59
N SER A 254 1.89 -15.96 -12.62
CA SER A 254 3.18 -16.58 -12.94
C SER A 254 4.22 -15.52 -13.30
N PRO A 255 5.54 -15.75 -13.13
CA PRO A 255 6.56 -14.78 -13.51
C PRO A 255 6.48 -14.35 -14.99
N ARG A 256 5.98 -15.23 -15.88
CA ARG A 256 5.74 -14.90 -17.29
C ARG A 256 4.60 -13.89 -17.43
N LEU A 257 3.45 -14.15 -16.82
CA LEU A 257 2.30 -13.25 -16.89
C LEU A 257 2.58 -11.92 -16.18
N TYR A 258 3.31 -11.95 -15.06
CA TYR A 258 3.76 -10.73 -14.40
C TYR A 258 4.58 -9.84 -15.36
N ARG A 259 5.54 -10.41 -16.09
CA ARG A 259 6.36 -9.68 -17.06
C ARG A 259 5.54 -9.13 -18.24
N GLU A 260 4.52 -9.83 -18.65
CA GLU A 260 3.65 -9.46 -19.75
C GLU A 260 2.67 -8.33 -19.38
N PHE A 261 1.99 -8.45 -18.24
CA PHE A 261 0.87 -7.58 -17.88
C PHE A 261 1.23 -6.47 -16.88
N LEU A 262 2.08 -6.76 -15.90
CA LEU A 262 2.28 -5.88 -14.73
C LEU A 262 3.63 -5.16 -14.72
N GLN A 263 4.71 -5.84 -15.13
CA GLN A 263 6.04 -5.23 -15.17
C GLN A 263 6.12 -3.94 -16.04
N PRO A 264 5.47 -3.85 -17.21
CA PRO A 264 5.45 -2.60 -17.99
C PRO A 264 4.82 -1.43 -17.24
N ILE A 265 3.75 -1.68 -16.47
CA ILE A 265 3.07 -0.68 -15.64
C ILE A 265 4.00 -0.21 -14.53
N LEU A 266 4.60 -1.14 -13.78
CA LEU A 266 5.56 -0.80 -12.74
C LEU A 266 6.72 0.01 -13.29
N ARG A 267 7.29 -0.38 -14.44
CA ARG A 267 8.38 0.35 -15.09
C ARG A 267 8.01 1.78 -15.46
N ALA A 268 6.79 2.00 -15.94
CA ALA A 268 6.30 3.34 -16.26
C ALA A 268 6.15 4.21 -15.00
N ASP A 269 5.59 3.66 -13.93
CA ASP A 269 5.45 4.37 -12.65
C ASP A 269 6.82 4.71 -12.05
N VAL A 270 7.76 3.76 -12.09
CA VAL A 270 9.15 3.98 -11.63
C VAL A 270 9.84 5.07 -12.44
N ALA A 271 9.71 5.01 -13.77
CA ALA A 271 10.33 6.02 -14.64
C ALA A 271 9.79 7.43 -14.34
N LEU A 272 8.48 7.55 -14.12
CA LEU A 272 7.83 8.82 -13.77
C LEU A 272 8.32 9.35 -12.42
N ALA A 273 8.38 8.50 -11.39
CA ALA A 273 8.87 8.85 -10.06
C ALA A 273 10.35 9.25 -10.09
N HIS A 274 11.21 8.47 -10.74
CA HIS A 274 12.64 8.75 -10.85
C HIS A 274 12.94 10.05 -11.60
N GLN A 275 12.16 10.41 -12.64
CA GLN A 275 12.28 11.71 -13.31
C GLN A 275 12.03 12.89 -12.37
N ALA A 276 11.18 12.73 -11.39
CA ALA A 276 10.91 13.72 -10.35
C ALA A 276 11.86 13.61 -9.14
N GLY A 277 12.78 12.66 -9.12
CA GLY A 277 13.73 12.43 -8.03
C GLY A 277 13.18 11.63 -6.85
N ALA A 278 12.00 11.03 -6.98
CA ALA A 278 11.39 10.18 -5.97
C ALA A 278 11.73 8.70 -6.19
N LEU A 279 11.83 7.93 -5.10
CA LEU A 279 11.98 6.47 -5.12
C LEU A 279 10.63 5.77 -5.19
N VAL A 280 10.61 4.48 -5.55
CA VAL A 280 9.39 3.65 -5.57
C VAL A 280 9.54 2.43 -4.67
N GLY A 281 8.63 2.30 -3.70
CA GLY A 281 8.50 1.12 -2.85
C GLY A 281 7.26 0.32 -3.19
N GLY A 282 7.41 -0.97 -3.47
CA GLY A 282 6.29 -1.88 -3.73
C GLY A 282 5.90 -2.68 -2.49
N MET A 283 4.64 -2.58 -2.06
CA MET A 283 4.11 -3.37 -0.94
C MET A 283 3.68 -4.75 -1.41
N MET A 284 4.47 -5.77 -1.06
CA MET A 284 4.23 -7.18 -1.38
C MET A 284 4.69 -8.05 -0.21
N THR A 285 3.79 -8.83 0.38
CA THR A 285 4.10 -9.65 1.56
C THR A 285 4.38 -11.11 1.25
N THR A 286 3.85 -11.63 0.14
CA THR A 286 3.96 -13.05 -0.25
C THR A 286 4.45 -13.17 -1.70
N GLY A 287 4.94 -14.35 -2.08
CA GLY A 287 5.25 -14.70 -3.47
C GLY A 287 6.29 -13.82 -4.17
N THR A 288 7.13 -13.12 -3.40
CA THR A 288 8.04 -12.08 -3.91
C THR A 288 9.30 -12.65 -4.56
N LEU A 289 9.88 -13.70 -3.96
CA LEU A 289 11.20 -14.20 -4.36
C LEU A 289 11.30 -14.58 -5.86
N PRO A 290 10.30 -15.25 -6.48
CA PRO A 290 10.35 -15.56 -7.91
C PRO A 290 10.22 -14.33 -8.83
N LEU A 291 9.81 -13.18 -8.31
CA LEU A 291 9.62 -11.94 -9.06
C LEU A 291 10.78 -10.95 -8.93
N VAL A 292 11.75 -11.20 -8.05
CA VAL A 292 12.85 -10.26 -7.76
C VAL A 292 13.54 -9.74 -9.02
N ASP A 293 13.80 -10.61 -9.99
CA ASP A 293 14.45 -10.18 -11.26
C ASP A 293 13.54 -9.22 -12.04
N ALA A 294 12.25 -9.53 -12.15
CA ALA A 294 11.31 -8.68 -12.87
C ALA A 294 11.10 -7.32 -12.17
N LEU A 295 11.05 -7.32 -10.83
CA LEU A 295 10.97 -6.10 -10.02
C LEU A 295 12.20 -5.22 -10.18
N ALA A 296 13.41 -5.83 -10.12
CA ALA A 296 14.66 -5.11 -10.30
C ALA A 296 14.83 -4.56 -11.73
N GLU A 297 14.45 -5.32 -12.75
CA GLU A 297 14.46 -4.89 -14.15
C GLU A 297 13.47 -3.76 -14.44
N ALA A 298 12.36 -3.69 -13.67
CA ALA A 298 11.43 -2.57 -13.71
C ALA A 298 11.98 -1.32 -13.01
N GLY A 299 13.03 -1.45 -12.19
CA GLY A 299 13.68 -0.37 -11.47
C GLY A 299 13.10 -0.10 -10.08
N LEU A 300 12.36 -1.05 -9.48
CA LEU A 300 11.81 -0.92 -8.12
C LEU A 300 12.94 -0.69 -7.11
N ASP A 301 12.80 0.32 -6.25
CA ASP A 301 13.83 0.68 -5.26
C ASP A 301 13.72 -0.12 -3.97
N ALA A 302 12.51 -0.43 -3.51
CA ALA A 302 12.29 -1.17 -2.29
C ALA A 302 11.12 -2.15 -2.37
N ILE A 303 11.27 -3.32 -1.74
CA ILE A 303 10.18 -4.24 -1.41
C ILE A 303 9.77 -3.97 0.02
N ILE A 304 8.50 -3.59 0.21
CA ILE A 304 7.90 -3.30 1.51
C ILE A 304 7.00 -4.47 1.91
N GLY A 305 7.17 -4.97 3.14
CA GLY A 305 6.36 -6.07 3.65
C GLY A 305 7.08 -7.42 3.65
N VAL A 306 8.42 -7.41 3.81
CA VAL A 306 9.21 -8.67 3.90
C VAL A 306 8.87 -9.40 5.20
N ASP A 307 8.01 -10.41 5.10
CA ASP A 307 7.50 -11.18 6.23
C ASP A 307 8.30 -12.48 6.41
N PRO A 308 8.96 -12.67 7.57
CA PRO A 308 9.73 -13.88 7.86
C PRO A 308 8.92 -15.17 7.95
N LEU A 309 7.59 -15.08 8.11
CA LEU A 309 6.73 -16.27 8.17
C LEU A 309 6.48 -16.91 6.79
N VAL A 310 6.61 -16.13 5.72
CA VAL A 310 6.32 -16.58 4.35
C VAL A 310 7.49 -16.38 3.40
N THR A 311 8.57 -15.73 3.87
CA THR A 311 9.77 -15.44 3.05
C THR A 311 11.03 -15.85 3.80
N ASP A 312 11.88 -16.66 3.17
CA ASP A 312 13.23 -16.92 3.67
C ASP A 312 14.07 -15.63 3.58
N LEU A 313 14.36 -15.02 4.74
CA LEU A 313 15.09 -13.76 4.83
C LEU A 313 16.49 -13.82 4.21
N ALA A 314 17.19 -14.93 4.35
CA ALA A 314 18.52 -15.09 3.78
C ALA A 314 18.45 -15.25 2.24
N ALA A 315 17.46 -15.96 1.74
CA ALA A 315 17.26 -16.12 0.31
C ALA A 315 16.88 -14.80 -0.37
N ILE A 316 15.91 -14.07 0.19
CA ILE A 316 15.50 -12.78 -0.37
C ILE A 316 16.65 -11.77 -0.31
N LYS A 317 17.40 -11.70 0.80
CA LYS A 317 18.57 -10.81 0.92
C LYS A 317 19.60 -11.10 -0.17
N ARG A 318 19.96 -12.36 -0.41
CA ARG A 318 20.89 -12.73 -1.50
C ARG A 318 20.38 -12.29 -2.86
N ALA A 319 19.09 -12.49 -3.12
CA ALA A 319 18.50 -12.18 -4.43
C ALA A 319 18.46 -10.67 -4.72
N VAL A 320 18.24 -9.82 -3.70
CA VAL A 320 18.08 -8.37 -3.89
C VAL A 320 19.35 -7.56 -3.68
N THR A 321 20.44 -8.16 -3.14
CA THR A 321 21.66 -7.42 -2.78
C THR A 321 22.15 -6.51 -3.91
N GLY A 322 22.32 -5.23 -3.59
CA GLY A 322 22.74 -4.19 -4.52
C GLY A 322 21.67 -3.76 -5.55
N ARG A 323 20.50 -4.36 -5.55
CA ARG A 323 19.44 -4.15 -6.56
C ARG A 323 18.20 -3.46 -5.97
N ILE A 324 17.66 -4.00 -4.89
CA ILE A 324 16.42 -3.55 -4.27
C ILE A 324 16.62 -3.52 -2.75
N ALA A 325 16.13 -2.50 -2.08
CA ALA A 325 16.10 -2.42 -0.61
C ALA A 325 14.95 -3.28 -0.06
N LEU A 326 15.09 -3.70 1.20
CA LEU A 326 14.07 -4.48 1.92
C LEU A 326 13.52 -3.67 3.10
N TRP A 327 12.21 -3.67 3.27
CA TRP A 327 11.54 -3.02 4.39
C TRP A 327 10.57 -4.01 5.04
N GLY A 328 10.80 -4.34 6.32
CA GLY A 328 10.02 -5.35 7.04
C GLY A 328 10.87 -6.10 8.07
N GLY A 329 10.80 -7.43 8.04
CA GLY A 329 11.67 -8.34 8.80
C GLY A 329 11.10 -8.87 10.11
N VAL A 330 9.98 -8.32 10.62
CA VAL A 330 9.27 -8.82 11.81
C VAL A 330 7.79 -8.97 11.49
N ASN A 331 7.17 -10.11 11.81
CA ASN A 331 5.73 -10.24 11.64
C ASN A 331 4.98 -9.41 12.69
N GLY A 332 4.05 -8.55 12.26
CA GLY A 332 3.29 -7.68 13.15
C GLY A 332 2.25 -8.41 13.98
N TYR A 333 1.48 -9.31 13.35
CA TYR A 333 0.36 -9.98 14.01
C TYR A 333 0.82 -11.12 14.93
N ILE A 334 1.52 -12.11 14.40
CA ILE A 334 1.92 -13.30 15.19
C ILE A 334 3.02 -12.93 16.21
N THR A 335 4.00 -12.13 15.80
CA THR A 335 5.16 -11.83 16.66
C THR A 335 4.89 -10.66 17.60
N VAL A 336 4.43 -9.50 17.07
CA VAL A 336 4.27 -8.30 17.90
C VAL A 336 2.97 -8.33 18.70
N GLU A 337 1.83 -8.69 18.07
CA GLU A 337 0.55 -8.68 18.79
C GLU A 337 0.33 -9.90 19.69
N GLN A 338 0.77 -11.10 19.28
CA GLN A 338 0.47 -12.35 19.99
C GLN A 338 1.68 -12.98 20.69
N GLY A 339 2.90 -12.67 20.27
CA GLY A 339 4.13 -13.24 20.82
C GLY A 339 4.50 -12.70 22.19
N THR A 340 5.56 -13.25 22.75
CA THR A 340 6.20 -12.78 24.00
C THR A 340 7.26 -11.71 23.67
N GLU A 341 7.63 -10.88 24.66
CA GLU A 341 8.74 -9.93 24.52
C GLU A 341 10.06 -10.60 24.10
N ALA A 342 10.31 -11.83 24.54
CA ALA A 342 11.51 -12.59 24.17
C ALA A 342 11.49 -12.98 22.69
N GLU A 343 10.36 -13.44 22.17
CA GLU A 343 10.20 -13.77 20.75
C GLU A 343 10.32 -12.53 19.87
N VAL A 344 9.73 -11.40 20.28
CA VAL A 344 9.88 -10.12 19.58
C VAL A 344 11.34 -9.70 19.49
N ARG A 345 12.08 -9.75 20.62
CA ARG A 345 13.52 -9.42 20.65
C ARG A 345 14.35 -10.33 19.76
N ALA A 346 14.06 -11.63 19.79
CA ALA A 346 14.74 -12.61 18.94
C ALA A 346 14.48 -12.34 17.45
N ALA A 347 13.22 -12.06 17.06
CA ALA A 347 12.85 -11.74 15.69
C ALA A 347 13.55 -10.46 15.17
N VAL A 348 13.65 -9.42 15.99
CA VAL A 348 14.38 -8.19 15.65
C VAL A 348 15.87 -8.47 15.43
N CYS A 349 16.52 -9.21 16.33
CA CYS A 349 17.92 -9.57 16.17
C CYS A 349 18.14 -10.38 14.89
N GLN A 350 17.31 -11.39 14.65
CA GLN A 350 17.38 -12.21 13.43
C GLN A 350 17.23 -11.36 12.15
N ALA A 351 16.25 -10.44 12.12
CA ALA A 351 16.03 -9.57 10.97
C ALA A 351 17.26 -8.68 10.71
N ILE A 352 17.80 -8.04 11.75
CA ILE A 352 18.98 -7.17 11.63
C ILE A 352 20.21 -7.96 11.20
N ASP A 353 20.50 -9.09 11.86
CA ASP A 353 21.68 -9.92 11.57
C ASP A 353 21.64 -10.46 10.13
N THR A 354 20.43 -10.73 9.60
CA THR A 354 20.25 -11.30 8.26
C THR A 354 20.19 -10.23 7.17
N LEU A 355 19.45 -9.14 7.39
CA LEU A 355 19.07 -8.19 6.34
C LEU A 355 19.92 -6.92 6.34
N ALA A 356 20.54 -6.51 7.45
CA ALA A 356 21.32 -5.29 7.51
C ALA A 356 22.69 -5.34 6.82
N PRO A 357 23.42 -6.47 6.80
CA PRO A 357 24.75 -6.50 6.19
C PRO A 357 24.74 -6.01 4.73
N GLY A 358 25.64 -5.07 4.41
CA GLY A 358 25.75 -4.48 3.07
C GLY A 358 24.72 -3.40 2.77
N GLY A 359 23.95 -2.92 3.75
CA GLY A 359 22.94 -1.86 3.58
C GLY A 359 21.64 -2.34 2.93
N GLY A 360 20.78 -1.40 2.59
CA GLY A 360 19.52 -1.68 1.90
C GLY A 360 18.45 -2.35 2.77
N PHE A 361 18.37 -2.00 4.05
CA PHE A 361 17.38 -2.57 4.96
C PHE A 361 16.75 -1.50 5.86
N VAL A 362 15.43 -1.55 6.00
CA VAL A 362 14.61 -0.79 6.94
C VAL A 362 13.83 -1.78 7.80
N LEU A 363 14.03 -1.75 9.12
CA LEU A 363 13.29 -2.59 10.04
C LEU A 363 11.86 -2.09 10.20
N SER A 364 10.90 -3.00 10.14
CA SER A 364 9.48 -2.74 10.42
C SER A 364 8.76 -4.01 10.83
N PRO A 365 7.72 -3.92 11.67
CA PRO A 365 6.70 -4.95 11.65
C PRO A 365 6.00 -4.94 10.29
N VAL A 366 5.74 -6.13 9.77
CA VAL A 366 4.97 -6.33 8.54
C VAL A 366 3.49 -6.36 8.91
N GLU A 367 2.66 -5.84 8.03
CA GLU A 367 1.25 -5.60 8.27
C GLU A 367 1.00 -4.49 9.32
N ASN A 368 -0.24 -4.35 9.71
CA ASN A 368 -0.66 -3.34 10.66
C ASN A 368 -0.59 -3.87 12.10
N VAL A 369 0.18 -3.25 12.96
CA VAL A 369 0.08 -3.46 14.41
C VAL A 369 -1.17 -2.71 14.90
N ARG A 370 -2.27 -3.44 15.11
CA ARG A 370 -3.62 -2.89 15.35
C ARG A 370 -4.08 -2.97 16.80
N ASP A 371 -3.68 -4.04 17.49
CA ASP A 371 -4.14 -4.29 18.84
C ASP A 371 -3.64 -3.22 19.81
N THR A 372 -4.57 -2.58 20.53
CA THR A 372 -4.30 -1.48 21.46
C THR A 372 -4.06 -1.93 22.90
N SER A 373 -4.00 -3.24 23.15
CA SER A 373 -3.78 -3.81 24.49
C SER A 373 -2.42 -3.41 25.08
N GLY A 374 -2.34 -3.50 26.41
CA GLY A 374 -1.07 -3.30 27.10
C GLY A 374 -0.02 -4.36 26.76
N HIS A 375 -0.44 -5.55 26.33
CA HIS A 375 0.47 -6.61 25.87
C HIS A 375 1.18 -6.20 24.59
N THR A 376 0.44 -5.87 23.53
CA THR A 376 0.98 -5.42 22.26
C THR A 376 1.85 -4.18 22.42
N TRP A 377 1.47 -3.26 23.31
CA TRP A 377 2.26 -2.08 23.57
C TRP A 377 3.62 -2.41 24.21
N ARG A 378 3.66 -3.32 25.20
CA ARG A 378 4.95 -3.80 25.76
C ARG A 378 5.82 -4.47 24.70
N ASN A 379 5.24 -5.31 23.87
CA ASN A 379 5.94 -5.95 22.76
C ASN A 379 6.48 -4.93 21.74
N THR A 380 5.71 -3.89 21.43
CA THR A 380 6.18 -2.79 20.58
C THR A 380 7.38 -2.07 21.19
N LEU A 381 7.34 -1.77 22.50
CA LEU A 381 8.48 -1.16 23.19
C LEU A 381 9.69 -2.12 23.25
N ALA A 382 9.46 -3.42 23.43
CA ALA A 382 10.50 -4.44 23.39
C ALA A 382 11.16 -4.54 22.00
N MET A 383 10.38 -4.40 20.93
CA MET A 383 10.88 -4.31 19.55
C MET A 383 11.81 -3.11 19.36
N ILE A 384 11.36 -1.92 19.79
CA ILE A 384 12.14 -0.67 19.68
C ILE A 384 13.44 -0.76 20.51
N ASP A 385 13.38 -1.28 21.73
CA ASP A 385 14.55 -1.46 22.59
C ASP A 385 15.55 -2.48 21.99
N ALA A 386 15.05 -3.59 21.43
CA ALA A 386 15.89 -4.58 20.77
C ALA A 386 16.57 -4.01 19.52
N TRP A 387 15.84 -3.24 18.69
CA TRP A 387 16.40 -2.56 17.54
C TRP A 387 17.51 -1.58 17.93
N LYS A 388 17.28 -0.70 18.92
CA LYS A 388 18.29 0.24 19.40
C LYS A 388 19.55 -0.46 19.89
N LYS A 389 19.42 -1.60 20.60
CA LYS A 389 20.55 -2.38 21.09
C LYS A 389 21.29 -3.14 19.98
N ALA A 390 20.57 -3.70 19.02
CA ALA A 390 21.17 -4.46 17.93
C ALA A 390 21.92 -3.54 16.95
N THR A 391 21.32 -2.41 16.59
CA THR A 391 21.91 -1.48 15.63
C THR A 391 23.13 -0.71 16.20
N ALA A 392 23.22 -0.54 17.52
CA ALA A 392 24.39 0.04 18.18
C ALA A 392 25.65 -0.87 18.14
N ARG A 393 25.53 -2.13 17.69
CA ARG A 393 26.62 -3.10 17.54
C ARG A 393 27.21 -3.15 16.14
N LEU A 394 26.53 -2.56 15.16
CA LEU A 394 26.94 -2.49 13.76
C LEU A 394 27.81 -1.25 13.50
#